data_87b7d9a59fabb7a4981e171ef7da7f51
#
_entry.id   87b7d9a59fabb7a4981e171ef7da7f51
#
_cell.length_a   1.000
_cell.length_b   1.000
_cell.length_c   1.000
_cell.angle_alpha   90.00
_cell.angle_beta   90.00
_cell.angle_gamma   90.00
#
_symmetry.space_group_name_H-M   'P 1'
#
loop_
_entity.id
_entity.type
_entity.pdbx_description
1 polymer ?
#
loop_
_entity_poly.entity_id
_entity_poly.type
_entity_poly.pdbx_seq_one_letter_code
_entity_poly.pdbx_strand_id
1 'polypeptide(L)'
;TTSLPRSQAEHIAAALAAHSDHPVSRAIAAGLTPNSVEARNFSALSGRGIEADIGGQRYVLGNHRLIEERGQCSAEIEAVLHRHEAAGRTVSLLATASGVLALFAVADTIKPSSAAAIGALLAMGITPVMLTGDNQATAEAIGREAGLTDIRGNLLPEDKLAAILAMQKQYGATAM
;
A
#
# COMPACT_ATOMS: atom_id res chain seq x y z
N THR A 1 8.22 27.85 7.79
CA THR A 1 7.46 26.63 7.48
C THR A 1 6.77 26.17 8.75
N THR A 2 5.46 26.42 8.87
CA THR A 2 4.70 25.98 10.05
C THR A 2 4.52 24.47 9.92
N SER A 3 5.29 23.72 10.68
CA SER A 3 5.12 22.27 10.72
C SER A 3 3.83 21.94 11.46
N LEU A 4 2.92 21.25 10.78
CA LEU A 4 1.68 20.77 11.38
C LEU A 4 2.04 19.72 12.48
N PRO A 5 1.48 19.81 13.70
CA PRO A 5 1.67 18.77 14.72
C PRO A 5 1.25 17.39 14.17
N ARG A 6 2.00 16.36 14.50
CA ARG A 6 1.76 14.99 14.03
C ARG A 6 0.31 14.54 14.27
N SER A 7 -0.21 14.75 15.47
CA SER A 7 -1.59 14.40 15.82
C SER A 7 -2.62 15.11 14.93
N GLN A 8 -2.36 16.37 14.57
CA GLN A 8 -3.26 17.11 13.70
C GLN A 8 -3.19 16.59 12.24
N ALA A 9 -2.00 16.25 11.75
CA ALA A 9 -1.85 15.61 10.43
C ALA A 9 -2.56 14.25 10.38
N GLU A 10 -2.44 13.45 11.42
CA GLU A 10 -3.12 12.17 11.56
C GLU A 10 -4.65 12.33 11.56
N HIS A 11 -5.17 13.32 12.28
CA HIS A 11 -6.61 13.61 12.31
C HIS A 11 -7.15 14.05 10.95
N ILE A 12 -6.43 14.91 10.24
CA ILE A 12 -6.82 15.38 8.90
C ILE A 12 -6.78 14.21 7.90
N ALA A 13 -5.72 13.39 7.95
CA ALA A 13 -5.60 12.23 7.08
C ALA A 13 -6.71 11.19 7.34
N ALA A 14 -7.07 10.94 8.60
CA ALA A 14 -8.17 10.05 8.96
C ALA A 14 -9.51 10.57 8.42
N ALA A 15 -9.78 11.88 8.57
CA ALA A 15 -11.00 12.50 8.07
C ALA A 15 -11.12 12.42 6.54
N LEU A 16 -10.04 12.65 5.80
CA LEU A 16 -9.99 12.47 4.35
C LEU A 16 -10.19 10.99 3.98
N ALA A 17 -9.41 10.10 4.56
CA ALA A 17 -9.39 8.68 4.24
C ALA A 17 -10.73 7.97 4.49
N ALA A 18 -11.49 8.41 5.49
CA ALA A 18 -12.82 7.88 5.83
C ALA A 18 -13.86 8.05 4.71
N HIS A 19 -13.66 8.98 3.77
CA HIS A 19 -14.54 9.22 2.63
C HIS A 19 -14.15 8.42 1.36
N SER A 20 -13.22 7.48 1.45
CA SER A 20 -12.73 6.73 0.29
C SER A 20 -12.75 5.23 0.54
N ASP A 21 -13.30 4.49 -0.43
CA ASP A 21 -13.32 3.01 -0.41
C ASP A 21 -12.00 2.39 -0.91
N HIS A 22 -11.03 3.20 -1.33
CA HIS A 22 -9.75 2.70 -1.80
C HIS A 22 -9.00 1.94 -0.68
N PRO A 23 -8.42 0.76 -0.94
CA PRO A 23 -7.76 -0.06 0.09
C PRO A 23 -6.75 0.69 0.93
N VAL A 24 -5.91 1.53 0.32
CA VAL A 24 -4.90 2.35 1.03
C VAL A 24 -5.57 3.38 1.95
N SER A 25 -6.63 4.05 1.49
CA SER A 25 -7.39 4.99 2.33
C SER A 25 -8.03 4.28 3.53
N ARG A 26 -8.64 3.12 3.30
CA ARG A 26 -9.23 2.31 4.38
C ARG A 26 -8.18 1.87 5.40
N ALA A 27 -6.99 1.48 4.95
CA ALA A 27 -5.88 1.12 5.84
C ALA A 27 -5.40 2.32 6.67
N ILE A 28 -5.28 3.50 6.05
CA ILE A 28 -4.94 4.75 6.76
C ILE A 28 -6.02 5.08 7.81
N ALA A 29 -7.30 5.06 7.42
CA ALA A 29 -8.40 5.33 8.34
C ALA A 29 -8.45 4.35 9.51
N ALA A 30 -8.20 3.05 9.27
CA ALA A 30 -8.18 2.03 10.30
C ALA A 30 -6.96 2.12 11.25
N GLY A 31 -5.82 2.60 10.73
CA GLY A 31 -4.59 2.76 11.50
C GLY A 31 -4.50 4.04 12.33
N LEU A 32 -5.43 4.98 12.14
CA LEU A 32 -5.46 6.27 12.83
C LEU A 32 -6.65 6.36 13.78
N THR A 33 -6.51 7.21 14.80
CA THR A 33 -7.59 7.42 15.76
C THR A 33 -8.77 8.14 15.09
N PRO A 34 -10.01 7.60 15.16
CA PRO A 34 -11.19 8.30 14.68
C PRO A 34 -11.34 9.65 15.35
N ASN A 35 -11.76 10.65 14.60
CA ASN A 35 -11.95 12.01 15.10
C ASN A 35 -13.22 12.63 14.54
N SER A 36 -13.60 13.78 15.12
CA SER A 36 -14.77 14.58 14.71
C SER A 36 -14.43 15.71 13.71
N VAL A 37 -13.28 15.64 13.05
CA VAL A 37 -12.89 16.64 12.05
C VAL A 37 -13.79 16.50 10.83
N GLU A 38 -14.55 17.54 10.53
CA GLU A 38 -15.47 17.55 9.40
C GLU A 38 -14.73 17.91 8.10
N ALA A 39 -14.83 17.01 7.12
CA ALA A 39 -14.36 17.25 5.76
C ALA A 39 -15.54 17.69 4.89
N ARG A 40 -15.38 18.81 4.18
CA ARG A 40 -16.38 19.37 3.26
C ARG A 40 -15.83 19.37 1.83
N ASN A 41 -16.73 19.49 0.84
CA ASN A 41 -16.35 19.59 -0.58
C ASN A 41 -15.40 18.47 -1.00
N PHE A 42 -15.69 17.25 -0.56
CA PHE A 42 -14.90 16.08 -0.90
C PHE A 42 -14.90 15.82 -2.41
N SER A 43 -13.73 15.47 -2.96
CA SER A 43 -13.55 15.10 -4.35
C SER A 43 -12.53 13.96 -4.47
N ALA A 44 -12.88 12.94 -5.25
CA ALA A 44 -11.95 11.89 -5.63
C ALA A 44 -11.15 12.31 -6.87
N LEU A 45 -9.84 12.22 -6.77
CA LEU A 45 -8.89 12.45 -7.87
C LEU A 45 -8.54 11.11 -8.49
N SER A 46 -9.16 10.77 -9.62
CA SER A 46 -9.06 9.44 -10.25
C SER A 46 -7.60 8.99 -10.41
N GLY A 47 -7.25 7.83 -9.81
CA GLY A 47 -5.91 7.25 -9.84
C GLY A 47 -4.82 8.05 -9.11
N ARG A 48 -5.18 9.12 -8.37
CA ARG A 48 -4.22 10.02 -7.70
C ARG A 48 -4.43 10.14 -6.20
N GLY A 49 -5.68 10.12 -5.74
CA GLY A 49 -6.02 10.31 -4.32
C GLY A 49 -7.36 10.99 -4.12
N ILE A 50 -7.44 11.74 -3.04
CA ILE A 50 -8.67 12.41 -2.58
C ILE A 50 -8.34 13.80 -2.05
N GLU A 51 -9.29 14.70 -2.10
CA GLU A 51 -9.16 16.04 -1.54
C GLU A 51 -10.44 16.51 -0.85
N ALA A 52 -10.32 17.37 0.15
CA ALA A 52 -11.44 18.04 0.81
C ALA A 52 -11.01 19.32 1.51
N ASP A 53 -12.00 20.10 1.93
CA ASP A 53 -11.80 21.29 2.74
C ASP A 53 -12.01 20.94 4.22
N ILE A 54 -11.02 21.27 5.05
CA ILE A 54 -11.05 21.09 6.50
C ILE A 54 -10.62 22.39 7.16
N GLY A 55 -11.46 22.96 8.02
CA GLY A 55 -11.16 24.22 8.70
C GLY A 55 -10.90 25.40 7.75
N GLY A 56 -11.50 25.40 6.56
CA GLY A 56 -11.31 26.43 5.53
C GLY A 56 -10.03 26.28 4.71
N GLN A 57 -9.25 25.22 4.92
CA GLN A 57 -8.05 24.87 4.18
C GLN A 57 -8.29 23.64 3.30
N ARG A 58 -7.84 23.70 2.03
CA ARG A 58 -7.86 22.56 1.10
C ARG A 58 -6.70 21.62 1.40
N TYR A 59 -7.02 20.36 1.66
CA TYR A 59 -6.05 19.27 1.84
C TYR A 59 -6.23 18.22 0.76
N VAL A 60 -5.13 17.56 0.42
CA VAL A 60 -5.12 16.36 -0.43
C VAL A 60 -4.43 15.22 0.32
N LEU A 61 -4.95 14.02 0.13
CA LEU A 61 -4.28 12.77 0.50
C LEU A 61 -4.11 11.96 -0.79
N GLY A 62 -2.90 11.90 -1.31
CA GLY A 62 -2.64 11.35 -2.62
C GLY A 62 -1.35 10.56 -2.74
N ASN A 63 -1.17 9.91 -3.89
CA ASN A 63 0.03 9.14 -4.20
C ASN A 63 1.20 10.07 -4.63
N HIS A 64 2.39 9.46 -4.79
CA HIS A 64 3.60 10.14 -5.21
C HIS A 64 3.39 10.96 -6.50
N ARG A 65 2.75 10.36 -7.51
CA ARG A 65 2.48 11.02 -8.79
C ARG A 65 1.72 12.34 -8.66
N LEU A 66 0.71 12.41 -7.78
CA LEU A 66 -0.03 13.67 -7.53
C LEU A 66 0.87 14.76 -6.98
N ILE A 67 1.80 14.40 -6.09
CA ILE A 67 2.72 15.34 -5.44
C ILE A 67 3.77 15.84 -6.43
N GLU A 68 4.26 14.97 -7.33
CA GLU A 68 5.13 15.35 -8.45
C GLU A 68 4.43 16.32 -9.41
N GLU A 69 3.20 16.00 -9.85
CA GLU A 69 2.41 16.86 -10.75
C GLU A 69 2.16 18.25 -10.15
N ARG A 70 2.16 18.36 -8.82
CA ARG A 70 2.04 19.63 -8.09
C ARG A 70 3.37 20.35 -7.86
N GLY A 71 4.49 19.75 -8.25
CA GLY A 71 5.84 20.30 -8.03
C GLY A 71 6.22 20.37 -6.55
N GLN A 72 5.66 19.49 -5.71
CA GLN A 72 5.84 19.49 -4.26
C GLN A 72 6.76 18.37 -3.75
N CYS A 73 7.35 17.58 -4.65
CA CYS A 73 8.26 16.50 -4.31
C CYS A 73 9.69 17.05 -4.19
N SER A 74 10.17 17.26 -2.97
CA SER A 74 11.57 17.63 -2.72
C SER A 74 12.47 16.40 -2.70
N ALA A 75 13.78 16.58 -2.84
CA ALA A 75 14.75 15.48 -2.78
C ALA A 75 14.69 14.70 -1.46
N GLU A 76 14.34 15.35 -0.34
CA GLU A 76 14.16 14.69 0.94
C GLU A 76 12.91 13.81 0.95
N ILE A 77 11.82 14.28 0.35
CA ILE A 77 10.57 13.51 0.21
C ILE A 77 10.82 12.30 -0.69
N GLU A 78 11.47 12.49 -1.84
CA GLU A 78 11.89 11.42 -2.75
C GLU A 78 12.67 10.32 -2.03
N ALA A 79 13.68 10.71 -1.25
CA ALA A 79 14.52 9.75 -0.51
C ALA A 79 13.71 8.95 0.53
N VAL A 80 12.70 9.56 1.15
CA VAL A 80 11.81 8.87 2.10
C VAL A 80 10.86 7.94 1.35
N LEU A 81 10.25 8.39 0.27
CA LEU A 81 9.38 7.58 -0.59
C LEU A 81 10.11 6.32 -1.07
N HIS A 82 11.29 6.49 -1.66
CA HIS A 82 12.11 5.39 -2.18
C HIS A 82 12.40 4.31 -1.12
N ARG A 83 12.70 4.72 0.13
CA ARG A 83 12.92 3.76 1.23
C ARG A 83 11.68 2.95 1.57
N HIS A 84 10.49 3.58 1.55
CA HIS A 84 9.24 2.87 1.85
C HIS A 84 8.83 1.97 0.69
N GLU A 85 8.94 2.44 -0.54
CA GLU A 85 8.60 1.68 -1.75
C GLU A 85 9.54 0.47 -1.93
N ALA A 86 10.85 0.65 -1.67
CA ALA A 86 11.80 -0.45 -1.67
C ALA A 86 11.51 -1.51 -0.58
N ALA A 87 10.83 -1.10 0.51
CA ALA A 87 10.35 -2.01 1.54
C ALA A 87 8.94 -2.59 1.22
N GLY A 88 8.44 -2.42 -0.01
CA GLY A 88 7.14 -2.94 -0.44
C GLY A 88 5.93 -2.24 0.18
N ARG A 89 6.08 -1.00 0.63
CA ARG A 89 4.99 -0.22 1.23
C ARG A 89 4.37 0.70 0.20
N THR A 90 3.06 0.82 0.23
CA THR A 90 2.34 1.85 -0.53
C THR A 90 2.34 3.16 0.26
N VAL A 91 2.72 4.25 -0.38
CA VAL A 91 2.84 5.56 0.28
C VAL A 91 1.73 6.50 -0.17
N SER A 92 1.13 7.20 0.80
CA SER A 92 0.24 8.34 0.58
C SER A 92 0.76 9.57 1.30
N LEU A 93 0.65 10.72 0.66
CA LEU A 93 1.12 11.99 1.18
C LEU A 93 -0.06 12.93 1.45
N LEU A 94 -0.06 13.53 2.64
CA LEU A 94 -0.95 14.62 2.99
C LEU A 94 -0.28 15.93 2.59
N ALA A 95 -0.97 16.75 1.80
CA ALA A 95 -0.44 18.02 1.33
C ALA A 95 -1.51 19.12 1.30
N THR A 96 -1.06 20.37 1.23
CA THR A 96 -1.85 21.56 0.92
C THR A 96 -1.27 22.25 -0.31
N ALA A 97 -1.77 23.41 -0.67
CA ALA A 97 -1.16 24.24 -1.71
C ALA A 97 0.28 24.69 -1.37
N SER A 98 0.62 24.76 -0.08
CA SER A 98 1.94 25.19 0.38
C SER A 98 3.00 24.08 0.45
N GLY A 99 2.62 22.81 0.29
CA GLY A 99 3.54 21.68 0.28
C GLY A 99 3.04 20.45 1.04
N VAL A 100 3.91 19.43 1.12
CA VAL A 100 3.67 18.19 1.83
C VAL A 100 3.78 18.42 3.34
N LEU A 101 2.83 17.86 4.08
CA LEU A 101 2.71 17.98 5.54
C LEU A 101 3.07 16.68 6.26
N ALA A 102 2.69 15.53 5.67
CA ALA A 102 2.92 14.23 6.27
C ALA A 102 2.95 13.13 5.20
N LEU A 103 3.58 12.00 5.54
CA LEU A 103 3.66 10.79 4.73
C LEU A 103 3.09 9.63 5.55
N PHE A 104 2.25 8.84 4.93
CA PHE A 104 1.63 7.63 5.48
C PHE A 104 2.06 6.43 4.64
N ALA A 105 2.79 5.51 5.24
CA ALA A 105 3.21 4.28 4.60
C ALA A 105 2.31 3.13 5.06
N VAL A 106 1.64 2.50 4.11
CA VAL A 106 0.76 1.35 4.33
C VAL A 106 1.49 0.11 3.83
N ALA A 107 1.59 -0.90 4.67
CA ALA A 107 2.10 -2.21 4.29
C ALA A 107 0.94 -3.20 4.24
N ASP A 108 0.93 -4.06 3.23
CA ASP A 108 0.11 -5.27 3.30
C ASP A 108 0.72 -6.17 4.38
N THR A 109 -0.09 -6.45 5.40
CA THR A 109 0.29 -7.43 6.42
C THR A 109 -0.35 -8.76 6.08
N ILE A 110 0.45 -9.82 6.17
CA ILE A 110 -0.06 -11.17 6.01
C ILE A 110 -1.07 -11.44 7.13
N LYS A 111 -2.25 -11.91 6.75
CA LYS A 111 -3.22 -12.37 7.76
C LYS A 111 -2.61 -13.53 8.54
N PRO A 112 -2.72 -13.54 9.87
CA PRO A 112 -2.23 -14.68 10.68
C PRO A 112 -2.78 -16.03 10.20
N SER A 113 -4.02 -16.06 9.68
CA SER A 113 -4.63 -17.25 9.08
C SER A 113 -3.91 -17.72 7.82
N SER A 114 -3.31 -16.82 7.02
CA SER A 114 -2.58 -17.19 5.80
C SER A 114 -1.25 -17.86 6.15
N ALA A 115 -0.50 -17.32 7.10
CA ALA A 115 0.74 -17.95 7.57
C ALA A 115 0.47 -19.34 8.20
N ALA A 116 -0.61 -19.46 8.99
CA ALA A 116 -1.02 -20.75 9.55
C ALA A 116 -1.43 -21.77 8.47
N ALA A 117 -2.17 -21.33 7.44
CA ALA A 117 -2.55 -22.20 6.32
C ALA A 117 -1.33 -22.68 5.51
N ILE A 118 -0.37 -21.78 5.25
CA ILE A 118 0.91 -22.14 4.58
C ILE A 118 1.67 -23.17 5.41
N GLY A 119 1.78 -22.97 6.74
CA GLY A 119 2.40 -23.95 7.62
C GLY A 119 1.70 -25.32 7.60
N ALA A 120 0.37 -25.34 7.55
CA ALA A 120 -0.39 -26.59 7.44
C ALA A 120 -0.15 -27.30 6.09
N LEU A 121 -0.10 -26.56 4.98
CA LEU A 121 0.22 -27.13 3.66
C LEU A 121 1.62 -27.75 3.64
N LEU A 122 2.62 -27.06 4.18
CA LEU A 122 3.98 -27.58 4.31
C LEU A 122 4.04 -28.84 5.16
N ALA A 123 3.30 -28.92 6.26
CA ALA A 123 3.22 -30.09 7.12
C ALA A 123 2.57 -31.31 6.42
N MET A 124 1.71 -31.05 5.41
CA MET A 124 1.11 -32.08 4.55
C MET A 124 2.02 -32.50 3.38
N GLY A 125 3.24 -31.97 3.27
CA GLY A 125 4.16 -32.22 2.17
C GLY A 125 3.78 -31.49 0.87
N ILE A 126 2.90 -30.49 0.94
CA ILE A 126 2.53 -29.64 -0.21
C ILE A 126 3.50 -28.47 -0.26
N THR A 127 4.01 -28.17 -1.45
CA THR A 127 4.90 -27.02 -1.68
C THR A 127 4.08 -25.81 -2.13
N PRO A 128 3.85 -24.82 -1.26
CA PRO A 128 3.15 -23.59 -1.65
C PRO A 128 4.12 -22.67 -2.42
N VAL A 129 3.62 -22.06 -3.51
CA VAL A 129 4.37 -21.13 -4.36
C VAL A 129 3.58 -19.85 -4.50
N MET A 130 4.24 -18.71 -4.39
CA MET A 130 3.63 -17.40 -4.63
C MET A 130 3.89 -16.92 -6.05
N LEU A 131 2.81 -16.62 -6.80
CA LEU A 131 2.87 -16.03 -8.15
C LEU A 131 2.13 -14.70 -8.13
N THR A 132 2.85 -13.58 -8.24
CA THR A 132 2.25 -12.25 -8.17
C THR A 132 2.72 -11.33 -9.28
N GLY A 133 1.90 -10.32 -9.63
CA GLY A 133 2.27 -9.21 -10.50
C GLY A 133 3.03 -8.09 -9.79
N ASP A 134 3.10 -8.13 -8.46
CA ASP A 134 3.86 -7.16 -7.67
C ASP A 134 5.36 -7.25 -8.00
N ASN A 135 6.11 -6.19 -7.70
CA ASN A 135 7.56 -6.25 -7.89
C ASN A 135 8.19 -7.35 -7.02
N GLN A 136 9.31 -7.92 -7.50
CA GLN A 136 9.95 -9.07 -6.86
C GLN A 136 10.34 -8.80 -5.40
N ALA A 137 10.84 -7.59 -5.08
CA ALA A 137 11.25 -7.26 -3.71
C ALA A 137 10.06 -7.24 -2.73
N THR A 138 8.92 -6.67 -3.15
CA THR A 138 7.67 -6.69 -2.38
C THR A 138 7.17 -8.12 -2.18
N ALA A 139 7.13 -8.90 -3.26
CA ALA A 139 6.70 -10.30 -3.23
C ALA A 139 7.56 -11.13 -2.25
N GLU A 140 8.89 -10.97 -2.29
CA GLU A 140 9.82 -11.65 -1.39
C GLU A 140 9.62 -11.24 0.07
N ALA A 141 9.43 -9.95 0.36
CA ALA A 141 9.19 -9.49 1.72
C ALA A 141 7.94 -10.15 2.31
N ILE A 142 6.82 -10.12 1.58
CA ILE A 142 5.54 -10.71 1.96
C ILE A 142 5.62 -12.24 2.05
N GLY A 143 6.20 -12.87 1.05
CA GLY A 143 6.25 -14.33 0.98
C GLY A 143 7.13 -14.96 2.07
N ARG A 144 8.27 -14.34 2.41
CA ARG A 144 9.14 -14.79 3.51
C ARG A 144 8.43 -14.65 4.86
N GLU A 145 7.70 -13.56 5.09
CA GLU A 145 6.90 -13.38 6.30
C GLU A 145 5.80 -14.45 6.41
N ALA A 146 5.25 -14.91 5.26
CA ALA A 146 4.30 -16.02 5.20
C ALA A 146 4.94 -17.41 5.39
N GLY A 147 6.27 -17.54 5.37
CA GLY A 147 6.97 -18.81 5.41
C GLY A 147 7.13 -19.49 4.05
N LEU A 148 6.99 -18.75 2.95
CA LEU A 148 7.20 -19.25 1.58
C LEU A 148 8.67 -19.18 1.18
N THR A 149 9.11 -20.15 0.36
CA THR A 149 10.46 -20.22 -0.20
C THR A 149 10.50 -20.02 -1.72
N ASP A 150 9.45 -20.40 -2.45
CA ASP A 150 9.33 -20.15 -3.90
C ASP A 150 8.39 -18.96 -4.12
N ILE A 151 8.98 -17.81 -4.48
CA ILE A 151 8.29 -16.54 -4.62
C ILE A 151 8.69 -15.91 -5.95
N ARG A 152 7.71 -15.69 -6.83
CA ARG A 152 7.90 -15.14 -8.17
C ARG A 152 7.04 -13.89 -8.35
N GLY A 153 7.71 -12.75 -8.40
CA GLY A 153 7.12 -11.43 -8.67
C GLY A 153 7.25 -11.01 -10.14
N ASN A 154 6.78 -9.80 -10.44
CA ASN A 154 6.77 -9.18 -11.79
C ASN A 154 6.09 -10.03 -12.87
N LEU A 155 5.15 -10.93 -12.52
CA LEU A 155 4.53 -11.84 -13.46
C LEU A 155 3.32 -11.21 -14.14
N LEU A 156 3.31 -11.24 -15.46
CA LEU A 156 2.10 -11.02 -16.26
C LEU A 156 1.15 -12.23 -16.16
N PRO A 157 -0.12 -12.10 -16.55
CA PRO A 157 -1.07 -13.21 -16.52
C PRO A 157 -0.58 -14.45 -17.29
N GLU A 158 0.04 -14.25 -18.45
CA GLU A 158 0.64 -15.31 -19.28
C GLU A 158 1.83 -15.99 -18.58
N ASP A 159 2.66 -15.24 -17.85
CA ASP A 159 3.80 -15.80 -17.11
C ASP A 159 3.33 -16.70 -15.96
N LYS A 160 2.24 -16.31 -15.28
CA LYS A 160 1.63 -17.13 -14.23
C LYS A 160 1.14 -18.46 -14.79
N LEU A 161 0.47 -18.44 -15.94
CA LEU A 161 0.01 -19.65 -16.61
C LEU A 161 1.20 -20.55 -17.02
N ALA A 162 2.23 -19.97 -17.60
CA ALA A 162 3.45 -20.70 -17.98
C ALA A 162 4.13 -21.35 -16.76
N ALA A 163 4.22 -20.63 -15.63
CA ALA A 163 4.76 -21.13 -14.39
C ALA A 163 3.95 -22.32 -13.85
N ILE A 164 2.61 -22.25 -13.88
CA ILE A 164 1.74 -23.35 -13.44
C ILE A 164 1.93 -24.60 -14.31
N LEU A 165 1.96 -24.43 -15.62
CA LEU A 165 2.18 -25.54 -16.56
C LEU A 165 3.55 -26.20 -16.37
N ALA A 166 4.58 -25.40 -16.10
CA ALA A 166 5.91 -25.92 -15.78
C ALA A 166 5.93 -26.72 -14.48
N MET A 167 5.26 -26.22 -13.43
CA MET A 167 5.14 -26.91 -12.15
C MET A 167 4.34 -28.22 -12.28
N GLN A 168 3.26 -28.23 -13.07
CA GLN A 168 2.50 -29.46 -13.35
C GLN A 168 3.36 -30.54 -14.02
N LYS A 169 4.22 -30.15 -14.96
CA LYS A 169 5.19 -31.09 -15.58
C LYS A 169 6.21 -31.62 -14.60
N GLN A 170 6.66 -30.81 -13.67
CA GLN A 170 7.74 -31.14 -12.75
C GLN A 170 7.26 -31.92 -11.53
N TYR A 171 6.11 -31.53 -10.97
CA TYR A 171 5.63 -32.02 -9.67
C TYR A 171 4.31 -32.79 -9.74
N GLY A 172 3.64 -32.81 -10.88
CA GLY A 172 2.35 -33.47 -11.05
C GLY A 172 1.17 -32.58 -10.66
N ALA A 173 0.28 -33.07 -9.79
CA ALA A 173 -0.94 -32.34 -9.43
C ALA A 173 -0.63 -30.97 -8.80
N THR A 174 -1.16 -29.91 -9.43
CA THR A 174 -0.99 -28.52 -9.01
C THR A 174 -2.38 -27.88 -8.90
N ALA A 175 -2.64 -27.18 -7.80
CA ALA A 175 -3.88 -26.42 -7.57
C ALA A 175 -3.57 -24.92 -7.48
N MET A 176 -4.55 -24.08 -7.84
CA MET A 176 -4.49 -22.63 -7.73
C MET A 176 -5.78 -22.11 -7.08
#